data_07589c6f38fd7f2f153776da79a8df64
#
_entry.id   07589c6f38fd7f2f153776da79a8df64
#
_cell.length_a   1.000
_cell.length_b   1.000
_cell.length_c   1.000
_cell.angle_alpha   90.00
_cell.angle_beta   90.00
_cell.angle_gamma   90.00
#
_symmetry.space_group_name_H-M   'P 1'
#
loop_
_entity.id
_entity.type
_entity.pdbx_description
1 polymer ?
#
loop_
_entity_poly.entity_id
_entity_poly.type
_entity_poly.pdbx_seq_one_letter_code
_entity_poly.pdbx_strand_id
1 'polypeptide(L)'
;MTKCLRLLFLTAFVALCSCSGGPQSLLPKSGGRPYEVLLVASDRRCAAVADSVLTQDMPSLPQREPMFDVSLIDTTRFNQTTRLARCIVIVTVNPAVFTSTRIRYEKNVWARPQLVVYVNTPSASQLSLYMAKAGHRLTSLLTRAEINTAMSTLRAGSNRKAESSIRRMFGWDMRIPAEMKAGKTGRNFIWLSDNRPDRMRNICVYSYSGTTLDAHRALAARDSVMRLNIPGELDGMYMQTTPGSVTAGLTTEDGRTVMISRGLWEMRNDAMGGPFVSLSTVDSVSSRVIVAEAFVYAPGTNKRNLIRSAEAALYTLGRHAANGSNSKGRRQPD
;
A
#
# COMPACT_ATOMS: atom_id res chain seq x y z
N MET A 1 -34.15 -63.69 -1.59
CA MET A 1 -32.77 -63.31 -2.04
C MET A 1 -32.75 -62.02 -2.85
N THR A 2 -33.84 -61.38 -3.20
CA THR A 2 -33.89 -60.18 -4.07
C THR A 2 -33.90 -58.83 -3.33
N LYS A 3 -34.12 -58.78 -2.02
CA LYS A 3 -34.11 -57.52 -1.23
C LYS A 3 -32.73 -57.12 -0.69
N CYS A 4 -31.84 -58.08 -0.43
CA CYS A 4 -30.47 -57.77 0.02
C CYS A 4 -29.56 -57.26 -1.10
N LEU A 5 -29.82 -57.64 -2.36
CA LEU A 5 -29.01 -57.22 -3.50
C LEU A 5 -29.27 -55.76 -3.91
N ARG A 6 -30.46 -55.21 -3.65
CA ARG A 6 -30.79 -53.80 -3.89
C ARG A 6 -30.20 -52.84 -2.86
N LEU A 7 -29.94 -53.30 -1.64
CA LEU A 7 -29.33 -52.45 -0.60
C LEU A 7 -27.83 -52.33 -0.80
N LEU A 8 -27.16 -53.32 -1.39
CA LEU A 8 -25.73 -53.27 -1.70
C LEU A 8 -25.40 -52.35 -2.88
N PHE A 9 -26.32 -52.14 -3.83
CA PHE A 9 -26.14 -51.20 -4.94
C PHE A 9 -26.35 -49.71 -4.53
N LEU A 10 -27.14 -49.45 -3.49
CA LEU A 10 -27.42 -48.11 -3.04
C LEU A 10 -26.26 -47.53 -2.15
N THR A 11 -25.51 -48.43 -1.50
CA THR A 11 -24.32 -47.99 -0.69
C THR A 11 -23.06 -47.80 -1.53
N ALA A 12 -22.96 -48.41 -2.72
CA ALA A 12 -21.85 -48.22 -3.65
C ALA A 12 -21.89 -46.88 -4.42
N PHE A 13 -23.05 -46.22 -4.51
CA PHE A 13 -23.20 -44.97 -5.27
C PHE A 13 -22.93 -43.71 -4.44
N VAL A 14 -22.85 -43.82 -3.11
CA VAL A 14 -22.53 -42.67 -2.21
C VAL A 14 -21.02 -42.48 -2.05
N ALA A 15 -20.19 -43.44 -2.45
CA ALA A 15 -18.73 -43.36 -2.30
C ALA A 15 -17.98 -42.68 -3.47
N LEU A 16 -18.68 -42.22 -4.53
CA LEU A 16 -18.08 -41.62 -5.73
C LEU A 16 -18.22 -40.09 -5.80
N CYS A 17 -18.80 -39.43 -4.78
CA CYS A 17 -18.82 -37.98 -4.66
C CYS A 17 -17.75 -37.46 -3.68
N SER A 18 -16.53 -38.03 -3.70
CA SER A 18 -15.42 -37.56 -2.91
C SER A 18 -14.34 -36.99 -3.81
N CYS A 19 -14.21 -35.67 -3.73
CA CYS A 19 -13.00 -34.91 -4.03
C CYS A 19 -12.50 -34.86 -5.47
N SER A 20 -13.10 -34.01 -6.29
CA SER A 20 -12.36 -33.31 -7.35
C SER A 20 -11.72 -32.00 -6.84
N GLY A 21 -11.28 -31.98 -5.59
CA GLY A 21 -10.37 -30.99 -5.04
C GLY A 21 -9.02 -31.65 -4.88
N GLY A 22 -8.17 -31.66 -5.93
CA GLY A 22 -6.76 -32.00 -5.76
C GLY A 22 -6.19 -31.15 -4.62
N PRO A 23 -5.17 -31.59 -3.85
CA PRO A 23 -4.59 -30.79 -2.80
C PRO A 23 -4.09 -29.50 -3.45
N GLN A 24 -4.79 -28.37 -3.19
CA GLN A 24 -4.23 -27.06 -3.48
C GLN A 24 -2.96 -27.01 -2.66
N SER A 25 -1.82 -27.19 -3.31
CA SER A 25 -0.52 -27.02 -2.70
C SER A 25 -0.52 -25.62 -2.10
N LEU A 26 -0.65 -25.56 -0.76
CA LEU A 26 -0.61 -24.30 -0.03
C LEU A 26 0.79 -23.75 -0.22
N LEU A 27 0.91 -22.70 -1.05
CA LEU A 27 2.18 -22.03 -1.24
C LEU A 27 2.73 -21.59 0.12
N PRO A 28 4.05 -21.77 0.37
CA PRO A 28 4.67 -21.33 1.60
C PRO A 28 4.55 -19.81 1.74
N LYS A 29 4.67 -19.33 2.98
CA LYS A 29 4.72 -17.89 3.26
C LYS A 29 5.97 -17.28 2.63
N SER A 30 5.81 -16.14 1.95
CA SER A 30 6.95 -15.40 1.41
C SER A 30 7.81 -14.80 2.52
N GLY A 31 9.13 -14.77 2.29
CA GLY A 31 10.14 -14.16 3.16
C GLY A 31 10.47 -12.72 2.79
N GLY A 32 11.26 -12.05 3.63
CA GLY A 32 11.72 -10.67 3.42
C GLY A 32 10.85 -9.62 4.11
N ARG A 33 11.46 -8.43 4.30
CA ARG A 33 10.79 -7.26 4.88
C ARG A 33 9.97 -6.52 3.83
N PRO A 34 8.99 -5.70 4.22
CA PRO A 34 8.31 -4.80 3.30
C PRO A 34 9.31 -3.91 2.54
N TYR A 35 9.05 -3.74 1.23
CA TYR A 35 9.87 -2.92 0.32
C TYR A 35 11.31 -3.43 0.10
N GLU A 36 11.57 -4.71 0.38
CA GLU A 36 12.74 -5.43 -0.11
C GLU A 36 12.45 -6.05 -1.47
N VAL A 37 13.40 -5.92 -2.40
CA VAL A 37 13.32 -6.50 -3.75
C VAL A 37 14.54 -7.38 -4.00
N LEU A 38 14.29 -8.61 -4.38
CA LEU A 38 15.31 -9.48 -4.91
C LEU A 38 15.44 -9.22 -6.42
N LEU A 39 16.54 -8.61 -6.84
CA LEU A 39 16.86 -8.40 -8.25
C LEU A 39 17.73 -9.55 -8.76
N VAL A 40 17.21 -10.27 -9.75
CA VAL A 40 17.88 -11.43 -10.36
C VAL A 40 18.32 -11.06 -11.78
N ALA A 41 19.63 -11.00 -12.03
CA ALA A 41 20.17 -10.64 -13.33
C ALA A 41 21.59 -11.15 -13.50
N SER A 42 21.92 -11.77 -14.66
CA SER A 42 23.29 -12.17 -15.00
C SER A 42 24.05 -11.07 -15.75
N ASP A 43 23.36 -10.24 -16.54
CA ASP A 43 23.97 -9.09 -17.22
C ASP A 43 24.13 -7.92 -16.24
N ARG A 44 25.38 -7.55 -15.94
CA ARG A 44 25.71 -6.49 -14.97
C ARG A 44 25.18 -5.11 -15.38
N ARG A 45 25.15 -4.80 -16.69
CA ARG A 45 24.67 -3.50 -17.18
C ARG A 45 23.16 -3.40 -17.02
N CYS A 46 22.43 -4.46 -17.36
CA CYS A 46 21.00 -4.52 -17.14
C CYS A 46 20.63 -4.51 -15.65
N ALA A 47 21.42 -5.20 -14.81
CA ALA A 47 21.27 -5.14 -13.36
C ALA A 47 21.40 -3.71 -12.83
N ALA A 48 22.43 -2.97 -13.24
CA ALA A 48 22.66 -1.58 -12.83
C ALA A 48 21.51 -0.65 -13.27
N VAL A 49 20.97 -0.83 -14.48
CA VAL A 49 19.81 -0.05 -14.97
C VAL A 49 18.57 -0.33 -14.13
N ALA A 50 18.28 -1.59 -13.83
CA ALA A 50 17.12 -1.95 -13.02
C ALA A 50 17.29 -1.47 -11.56
N ASP A 51 18.47 -1.66 -10.99
CA ASP A 51 18.83 -1.21 -9.64
C ASP A 51 18.65 0.31 -9.48
N SER A 52 19.18 1.09 -10.44
CA SER A 52 19.08 2.57 -10.40
C SER A 52 17.64 3.08 -10.36
N VAL A 53 16.70 2.37 -10.99
CA VAL A 53 15.27 2.71 -10.96
C VAL A 53 14.64 2.35 -9.61
N LEU A 54 15.01 1.18 -9.06
CA LEU A 54 14.47 0.69 -7.80
C LEU A 54 15.01 1.46 -6.59
N THR A 55 16.25 1.94 -6.67
CA THR A 55 16.93 2.68 -5.59
C THR A 55 16.81 4.19 -5.70
N GLN A 56 15.98 4.73 -6.61
CA GLN A 56 15.66 6.15 -6.64
C GLN A 56 15.15 6.62 -5.28
N ASP A 57 15.46 7.86 -4.92
CA ASP A 57 14.99 8.43 -3.66
C ASP A 57 13.45 8.45 -3.60
N MET A 58 12.90 8.01 -2.47
CA MET A 58 11.49 8.18 -2.20
C MET A 58 11.18 9.68 -1.98
N PRO A 59 10.26 10.27 -2.75
CA PRO A 59 9.92 11.67 -2.59
C PRO A 59 9.25 11.96 -1.25
N SER A 60 9.32 13.23 -0.82
CA SER A 60 8.68 13.74 0.39
C SER A 60 9.15 13.06 1.69
N LEU A 61 10.43 12.70 1.75
CA LEU A 61 11.11 12.33 2.99
C LEU A 61 12.10 13.42 3.38
N PRO A 62 12.33 13.69 4.69
CA PRO A 62 13.27 14.72 5.15
C PRO A 62 14.74 14.32 4.91
N GLN A 63 15.00 13.06 4.66
CA GLN A 63 16.31 12.49 4.32
C GLN A 63 16.19 11.58 3.10
N ARG A 64 17.30 11.41 2.38
CA ARG A 64 17.33 10.53 1.21
C ARG A 64 17.20 9.07 1.65
N GLU A 65 16.19 8.40 1.18
CA GLU A 65 15.97 6.96 1.37
C GLU A 65 15.53 6.33 0.03
N PRO A 66 16.11 5.18 -0.39
CA PRO A 66 15.74 4.55 -1.64
C PRO A 66 14.29 4.05 -1.60
N MET A 67 13.62 3.99 -2.74
CA MET A 67 12.26 3.46 -2.83
C MET A 67 12.15 2.01 -2.36
N PHE A 68 13.20 1.20 -2.64
CA PHE A 68 13.28 -0.20 -2.25
C PHE A 68 14.70 -0.53 -1.76
N ASP A 69 14.78 -1.48 -0.83
CA ASP A 69 16.05 -2.14 -0.46
C ASP A 69 16.30 -3.27 -1.46
N VAL A 70 17.31 -3.15 -2.30
CA VAL A 70 17.60 -4.10 -3.37
C VAL A 70 18.71 -5.05 -2.99
N SER A 71 18.45 -6.36 -3.15
CA SER A 71 19.45 -7.41 -3.07
C SER A 71 19.66 -8.01 -4.47
N LEU A 72 20.83 -7.79 -5.07
CA LEU A 72 21.16 -8.32 -6.38
C LEU A 72 21.78 -9.71 -6.27
N ILE A 73 21.28 -10.65 -7.07
CA ILE A 73 21.88 -11.98 -7.26
C ILE A 73 22.01 -12.33 -8.74
N ASP A 74 22.99 -13.17 -9.05
CA ASP A 74 23.08 -13.81 -10.36
C ASP A 74 22.03 -14.91 -10.52
N THR A 75 21.62 -15.20 -11.76
CA THR A 75 20.64 -16.25 -12.07
C THR A 75 21.06 -17.64 -11.59
N THR A 76 22.37 -17.93 -11.50
CA THR A 76 22.90 -19.19 -10.96
C THR A 76 22.61 -19.37 -9.46
N ARG A 77 22.42 -18.29 -8.73
CA ARG A 77 22.06 -18.27 -7.31
C ARG A 77 20.56 -18.23 -7.06
N PHE A 78 19.75 -18.18 -8.11
CA PHE A 78 18.29 -18.15 -8.02
C PHE A 78 17.74 -19.57 -7.84
N ASN A 79 17.62 -20.01 -6.60
CA ASN A 79 17.26 -21.35 -6.16
C ASN A 79 15.94 -21.39 -5.36
N GLN A 80 15.58 -22.55 -4.82
CA GLN A 80 14.33 -22.75 -4.07
C GLN A 80 14.19 -21.80 -2.87
N THR A 81 15.26 -21.46 -2.17
CA THR A 81 15.24 -20.54 -1.01
C THR A 81 15.01 -19.10 -1.46
N THR A 82 15.76 -18.63 -2.46
CA THR A 82 15.68 -17.26 -2.96
C THR A 82 14.34 -16.98 -3.67
N ARG A 83 13.72 -18.01 -4.25
CA ARG A 83 12.35 -17.93 -4.82
C ARG A 83 11.26 -17.60 -3.80
N LEU A 84 11.53 -17.74 -2.51
CA LEU A 84 10.56 -17.40 -1.46
C LEU A 84 10.51 -15.89 -1.14
N ALA A 85 11.37 -15.06 -1.75
CA ALA A 85 11.32 -13.61 -1.57
C ALA A 85 9.95 -13.05 -2.00
N ARG A 86 9.45 -12.07 -1.24
CA ARG A 86 8.09 -11.50 -1.47
C ARG A 86 7.98 -10.65 -2.72
N CYS A 87 9.03 -9.93 -3.09
CA CYS A 87 9.12 -9.17 -4.33
C CYS A 87 10.38 -9.58 -5.09
N ILE A 88 10.22 -10.05 -6.32
CA ILE A 88 11.32 -10.52 -7.16
C ILE A 88 11.22 -9.78 -8.51
N VAL A 89 12.34 -9.23 -8.97
CA VAL A 89 12.49 -8.69 -10.32
C VAL A 89 13.53 -9.51 -11.05
N ILE A 90 13.13 -10.18 -12.13
CA ILE A 90 14.00 -11.03 -12.96
C ILE A 90 14.25 -10.31 -14.26
N VAL A 91 15.51 -9.96 -14.55
CA VAL A 91 15.92 -9.33 -15.80
C VAL A 91 16.56 -10.38 -16.71
N THR A 92 15.93 -10.60 -17.87
CA THR A 92 16.41 -11.53 -18.88
C THR A 92 16.81 -10.78 -20.15
N VAL A 93 18.06 -10.97 -20.56
CA VAL A 93 18.62 -10.38 -21.78
C VAL A 93 18.75 -11.47 -22.84
N ASN A 94 18.06 -11.32 -23.96
CA ASN A 94 18.19 -12.24 -25.09
C ASN A 94 17.84 -11.53 -26.40
N PRO A 95 18.85 -11.07 -27.20
CA PRO A 95 18.60 -10.39 -28.48
C PRO A 95 18.04 -11.32 -29.56
N ALA A 96 18.19 -12.62 -29.44
CA ALA A 96 17.63 -13.58 -30.40
C ALA A 96 16.12 -13.79 -30.22
N VAL A 97 15.60 -13.51 -29.00
CA VAL A 97 14.19 -13.77 -28.64
C VAL A 97 13.41 -12.47 -28.50
N PHE A 98 14.02 -11.43 -27.93
CA PHE A 98 13.35 -10.19 -27.61
C PHE A 98 13.70 -9.10 -28.62
N THR A 99 12.70 -8.49 -29.23
CA THR A 99 12.85 -7.33 -30.14
C THR A 99 12.69 -5.99 -29.44
N SER A 100 12.09 -5.98 -28.24
CA SER A 100 11.87 -4.79 -27.42
C SER A 100 11.80 -5.14 -25.95
N THR A 101 12.03 -4.14 -25.08
CA THR A 101 11.87 -4.32 -23.64
C THR A 101 10.40 -4.42 -23.27
N ARG A 102 10.05 -5.45 -22.49
CA ARG A 102 8.70 -5.69 -21.98
C ARG A 102 8.74 -6.08 -20.50
N ILE A 103 7.73 -5.61 -19.75
CA ILE A 103 7.52 -5.98 -18.36
C ILE A 103 6.21 -6.75 -18.28
N ARG A 104 6.27 -7.92 -17.63
CA ARG A 104 5.10 -8.71 -17.21
C ARG A 104 5.24 -9.07 -15.74
N TYR A 105 4.18 -9.46 -15.09
CA TYR A 105 4.23 -9.88 -13.70
C TYR A 105 3.26 -11.04 -13.43
N GLU A 106 3.58 -11.78 -12.38
CA GLU A 106 2.76 -12.86 -11.86
C GLU A 106 2.69 -12.75 -10.33
N LYS A 107 1.56 -13.21 -9.78
CA LYS A 107 1.37 -13.22 -8.32
C LYS A 107 1.43 -14.63 -7.79
N ASN A 108 2.05 -14.80 -6.60
CA ASN A 108 2.05 -16.06 -5.85
C ASN A 108 2.58 -17.25 -6.68
N VAL A 109 3.75 -17.09 -7.30
CA VAL A 109 4.38 -18.13 -8.13
C VAL A 109 4.99 -19.23 -7.26
N TRP A 110 5.79 -18.86 -6.26
CA TRP A 110 6.50 -19.80 -5.38
C TRP A 110 6.17 -19.63 -3.90
N ALA A 111 5.60 -18.49 -3.53
CA ALA A 111 5.23 -18.17 -2.15
C ALA A 111 4.01 -17.25 -2.12
N ARG A 112 3.42 -17.02 -0.94
CA ARG A 112 2.27 -16.12 -0.78
C ARG A 112 2.40 -15.29 0.51
N PRO A 113 2.15 -13.94 0.44
CA PRO A 113 1.93 -13.12 -0.76
C PRO A 113 3.23 -12.88 -1.52
N GLN A 114 3.22 -12.91 -2.85
CA GLN A 114 4.42 -12.72 -3.68
C GLN A 114 4.07 -11.98 -4.96
N LEU A 115 4.97 -11.10 -5.40
CA LEU A 115 4.97 -10.52 -6.74
C LEU A 115 6.29 -10.85 -7.44
N VAL A 116 6.20 -11.45 -8.62
CA VAL A 116 7.35 -11.72 -9.50
C VAL A 116 7.18 -10.86 -10.75
N VAL A 117 8.15 -10.02 -11.02
CA VAL A 117 8.19 -9.15 -12.20
C VAL A 117 9.29 -9.63 -13.14
N TYR A 118 8.92 -9.88 -14.38
CA TYR A 118 9.84 -10.28 -15.44
C TYR A 118 10.10 -9.09 -16.36
N VAL A 119 11.35 -8.69 -16.49
CA VAL A 119 11.84 -7.64 -17.37
C VAL A 119 12.64 -8.30 -18.47
N ASN A 120 12.05 -8.45 -19.65
CA ASN A 120 12.67 -9.06 -20.82
C ASN A 120 13.15 -7.97 -21.77
N THR A 121 14.41 -8.05 -22.21
CA THR A 121 15.02 -7.02 -23.04
C THR A 121 16.02 -7.60 -24.04
N PRO A 122 16.17 -7.02 -25.24
CA PRO A 122 17.22 -7.45 -26.17
C PRO A 122 18.63 -6.98 -25.76
N SER A 123 18.73 -5.84 -25.01
CA SER A 123 20.02 -5.27 -24.61
C SER A 123 19.91 -4.29 -23.46
N ALA A 124 21.03 -3.97 -22.82
CA ALA A 124 21.09 -2.95 -21.76
C ALA A 124 20.71 -1.55 -22.26
N SER A 125 21.07 -1.19 -23.50
CA SER A 125 20.68 0.12 -24.10
C SER A 125 19.17 0.22 -24.27
N GLN A 126 18.50 -0.81 -24.78
CA GLN A 126 17.05 -0.84 -24.92
C GLN A 126 16.35 -0.81 -23.54
N LEU A 127 16.92 -1.52 -22.56
CA LEU A 127 16.42 -1.45 -21.18
C LEU A 127 16.54 -0.03 -20.61
N SER A 128 17.68 0.62 -20.78
CA SER A 128 17.92 1.99 -20.31
C SER A 128 16.92 2.98 -20.91
N LEU A 129 16.71 2.93 -22.24
CA LEU A 129 15.71 3.75 -22.92
C LEU A 129 14.28 3.50 -22.42
N TYR A 130 13.94 2.25 -22.19
CA TYR A 130 12.63 1.89 -21.64
C TYR A 130 12.45 2.42 -20.21
N MET A 131 13.45 2.21 -19.36
CA MET A 131 13.38 2.61 -17.95
C MET A 131 13.36 4.14 -17.78
N ALA A 132 14.04 4.88 -18.64
CA ALA A 132 13.96 6.35 -18.67
C ALA A 132 12.52 6.85 -18.91
N LYS A 133 11.75 6.17 -19.77
CA LYS A 133 10.37 6.53 -20.10
C LYS A 133 9.34 5.93 -19.16
N ALA A 134 9.54 4.72 -18.71
CA ALA A 134 8.52 3.89 -18.06
C ALA A 134 8.97 3.21 -16.77
N GLY A 135 10.14 3.54 -16.23
CA GLY A 135 10.66 2.96 -14.97
C GLY A 135 9.72 3.17 -13.79
N HIS A 136 8.99 4.30 -13.75
CA HIS A 136 7.96 4.56 -12.75
C HIS A 136 6.85 3.50 -12.71
N ARG A 137 6.59 2.79 -13.82
CA ARG A 137 5.61 1.69 -13.85
C ARG A 137 6.08 0.49 -13.03
N LEU A 138 7.39 0.19 -13.07
CA LEU A 138 7.97 -0.88 -12.26
C LEU A 138 7.87 -0.55 -10.77
N THR A 139 8.31 0.65 -10.37
CA THR A 139 8.24 1.07 -8.96
C THR A 139 6.81 1.19 -8.45
N SER A 140 5.87 1.67 -9.27
CA SER A 140 4.44 1.74 -8.92
C SER A 140 3.83 0.36 -8.74
N LEU A 141 4.15 -0.60 -9.61
CA LEU A 141 3.67 -1.98 -9.52
C LEU A 141 4.11 -2.65 -8.21
N LEU A 142 5.40 -2.53 -7.88
CA LEU A 142 5.96 -3.07 -6.64
C LEU A 142 5.39 -2.38 -5.40
N THR A 143 5.27 -1.04 -5.43
CA THR A 143 4.67 -0.27 -4.33
C THR A 143 3.21 -0.67 -4.10
N ARG A 144 2.42 -0.82 -5.17
CA ARG A 144 1.02 -1.24 -5.06
C ARG A 144 0.89 -2.66 -4.48
N ALA A 145 1.79 -3.58 -4.85
CA ALA A 145 1.79 -4.93 -4.29
C ALA A 145 2.06 -4.92 -2.77
N GLU A 146 3.01 -4.09 -2.31
CA GLU A 146 3.31 -3.93 -0.89
C GLU A 146 2.14 -3.30 -0.12
N ILE A 147 1.53 -2.24 -0.67
CA ILE A 147 0.33 -1.62 -0.09
C ILE A 147 -0.80 -2.64 0.03
N ASN A 148 -1.09 -3.41 -1.03
CA ASN A 148 -2.15 -4.43 -1.02
C ASN A 148 -1.89 -5.52 0.03
N THR A 149 -0.62 -5.91 0.21
CA THR A 149 -0.23 -6.87 1.24
C THR A 149 -0.46 -6.29 2.64
N ALA A 150 -0.07 -5.05 2.87
CA ALA A 150 -0.29 -4.36 4.14
C ALA A 150 -1.80 -4.18 4.44
N MET A 151 -2.61 -3.79 3.45
CA MET A 151 -4.07 -3.71 3.58
C MET A 151 -4.70 -5.06 3.95
N SER A 152 -4.21 -6.15 3.35
CA SER A 152 -4.68 -7.51 3.68
C SER A 152 -4.39 -7.86 5.14
N THR A 153 -3.21 -7.49 5.65
CA THR A 153 -2.85 -7.69 7.05
C THR A 153 -3.75 -6.88 7.99
N LEU A 154 -4.07 -5.62 7.64
CA LEU A 154 -5.01 -4.79 8.41
C LEU A 154 -6.42 -5.39 8.46
N ARG A 155 -6.86 -6.05 7.39
CA ARG A 155 -8.17 -6.74 7.39
C ARG A 155 -8.21 -7.93 8.34
N ALA A 156 -7.09 -8.60 8.57
CA ALA A 156 -6.98 -9.73 9.49
C ALA A 156 -6.96 -9.31 10.98
N GLY A 157 -6.47 -8.09 11.29
CA GLY A 157 -6.43 -7.57 12.66
C GLY A 157 -6.33 -6.05 12.71
N SER A 158 -7.28 -5.39 13.39
CA SER A 158 -7.39 -3.93 13.39
C SER A 158 -8.01 -3.40 14.70
N ASN A 159 -7.90 -2.09 14.92
CA ASN A 159 -8.48 -1.38 16.05
C ASN A 159 -9.97 -1.08 15.80
N ARG A 160 -10.85 -2.03 16.15
CA ARG A 160 -12.30 -1.93 15.96
C ARG A 160 -12.95 -0.72 16.65
N LYS A 161 -12.42 -0.32 17.81
CA LYS A 161 -12.94 0.84 18.55
C LYS A 161 -12.70 2.14 17.78
N ALA A 162 -11.50 2.33 17.26
CA ALA A 162 -11.16 3.48 16.43
C ALA A 162 -11.98 3.50 15.12
N GLU A 163 -12.11 2.35 14.44
CA GLU A 163 -12.93 2.20 13.24
C GLU A 163 -14.39 2.60 13.48
N SER A 164 -14.98 2.16 14.60
CA SER A 164 -16.35 2.53 14.97
C SER A 164 -16.51 4.02 15.24
N SER A 165 -15.48 4.67 15.80
CA SER A 165 -15.48 6.13 16.01
C SER A 165 -15.41 6.90 14.70
N ILE A 166 -14.59 6.45 13.75
CA ILE A 166 -14.50 7.03 12.39
C ILE A 166 -15.84 6.90 11.68
N ARG A 167 -16.44 5.71 11.69
CA ARG A 167 -17.75 5.45 11.09
C ARG A 167 -18.84 6.35 11.66
N ARG A 168 -18.90 6.49 12.98
CA ARG A 168 -19.88 7.31 13.67
C ARG A 168 -19.75 8.80 13.33
N MET A 169 -18.52 9.31 13.24
CA MET A 169 -18.26 10.72 13.01
C MET A 169 -18.39 11.13 11.55
N PHE A 170 -17.92 10.28 10.63
CA PHE A 170 -17.81 10.65 9.23
C PHE A 170 -18.75 9.87 8.29
N GLY A 171 -19.34 8.75 8.75
CA GLY A 171 -20.11 7.84 7.87
C GLY A 171 -19.25 7.03 6.92
N TRP A 172 -17.95 6.92 7.21
CA TRP A 172 -16.96 6.25 6.39
C TRP A 172 -16.27 5.13 7.17
N ASP A 173 -15.92 4.05 6.49
CA ASP A 173 -15.14 2.94 7.04
C ASP A 173 -13.66 3.13 6.72
N MET A 174 -12.80 2.80 7.66
CA MET A 174 -11.36 2.75 7.47
C MET A 174 -10.76 1.73 8.42
N ARG A 175 -9.78 0.93 7.98
CA ARG A 175 -9.05 0.01 8.84
C ARG A 175 -7.92 0.73 9.54
N ILE A 176 -7.85 0.55 10.86
CA ILE A 176 -6.84 1.19 11.70
C ILE A 176 -5.93 0.12 12.28
N PRO A 177 -4.59 0.27 12.18
CA PRO A 177 -3.66 -0.67 12.80
C PRO A 177 -3.96 -0.92 14.28
N ALA A 178 -3.88 -2.19 14.72
CA ALA A 178 -4.26 -2.60 16.07
C ALA A 178 -3.42 -1.92 17.18
N GLU A 179 -2.19 -1.56 16.87
CA GLU A 179 -1.27 -0.87 17.76
C GLU A 179 -1.57 0.63 17.96
N MET A 180 -2.36 1.27 17.10
CA MET A 180 -2.76 2.68 17.23
C MET A 180 -3.85 2.83 18.29
N LYS A 181 -3.47 2.82 19.54
CA LYS A 181 -4.38 2.81 20.72
C LYS A 181 -4.50 4.17 21.41
N ALA A 182 -3.46 5.00 21.33
CA ALA A 182 -3.52 6.38 21.82
C ALA A 182 -4.25 7.26 20.81
N GLY A 183 -4.88 8.34 21.26
CA GLY A 183 -5.55 9.24 20.34
C GLY A 183 -6.35 10.34 21.02
N LYS A 184 -6.78 11.28 20.20
CA LYS A 184 -7.61 12.43 20.55
C LYS A 184 -8.76 12.57 19.58
N THR A 185 -9.92 12.94 20.06
CA THR A 185 -11.10 13.23 19.24
C THR A 185 -11.48 14.68 19.42
N GLY A 186 -11.59 15.40 18.32
CA GLY A 186 -12.07 16.79 18.26
C GLY A 186 -13.35 16.92 17.43
N ARG A 187 -13.77 18.15 17.15
CA ARG A 187 -14.89 18.41 16.25
C ARG A 187 -14.47 18.10 14.80
N ASN A 188 -15.11 17.09 14.17
CA ASN A 188 -14.76 16.63 12.81
C ASN A 188 -13.29 16.22 12.65
N PHE A 189 -12.67 15.68 13.73
CA PHE A 189 -11.28 15.32 13.77
C PHE A 189 -11.06 14.13 14.70
N ILE A 190 -10.32 13.14 14.24
CA ILE A 190 -9.81 12.02 15.02
C ILE A 190 -8.31 11.90 14.75
N TRP A 191 -7.51 11.83 15.80
CA TRP A 191 -6.09 11.52 15.76
C TRP A 191 -5.83 10.21 16.51
N LEU A 192 -5.08 9.32 15.90
CA LEU A 192 -4.67 8.00 16.42
C LEU A 192 -3.16 7.86 16.31
N SER A 193 -2.54 7.23 17.31
CA SER A 193 -1.10 7.07 17.39
C SER A 193 -0.72 5.70 17.98
N ASP A 194 0.43 5.15 17.57
CA ASP A 194 1.06 4.02 18.24
C ASP A 194 1.89 4.48 19.49
N ASN A 195 2.02 5.78 19.67
CA ASN A 195 2.65 6.46 20.82
C ASN A 195 4.06 5.93 21.16
N ARG A 196 4.83 5.55 20.16
CA ARG A 196 6.22 5.12 20.34
C ARG A 196 7.13 6.33 20.38
N PRO A 197 7.94 6.53 21.42
CA PRO A 197 8.71 7.78 21.57
C PRO A 197 9.81 7.95 20.51
N ASP A 198 10.36 6.85 20.00
CA ASP A 198 11.48 6.84 19.03
C ASP A 198 11.04 6.83 17.57
N ARG A 199 9.82 6.39 17.27
CA ARG A 199 9.32 6.21 15.89
C ARG A 199 7.80 6.19 15.84
N MET A 200 7.21 7.30 16.19
CA MET A 200 5.76 7.46 16.29
C MET A 200 5.10 7.51 14.89
N ARG A 201 4.14 6.62 14.67
CA ARG A 201 3.26 6.67 13.50
C ARG A 201 1.89 7.17 13.93
N ASN A 202 1.33 8.03 13.11
CA ASN A 202 0.07 8.70 13.40
C ASN A 202 -0.86 8.60 12.22
N ILE A 203 -2.17 8.52 12.49
CA ILE A 203 -3.25 8.62 11.51
C ILE A 203 -4.25 9.65 12.01
N CYS A 204 -4.58 10.62 11.15
CA CYS A 204 -5.68 11.54 11.35
C CYS A 204 -6.80 11.26 10.34
N VAL A 205 -8.04 11.41 10.79
CA VAL A 205 -9.21 11.50 9.90
C VAL A 205 -9.95 12.77 10.23
N TYR A 206 -10.21 13.58 9.21
CA TYR A 206 -10.91 14.85 9.38
C TYR A 206 -11.75 15.19 8.15
N SER A 207 -12.58 16.21 8.27
CA SER A 207 -13.35 16.70 7.12
C SER A 207 -13.46 18.21 7.12
N TYR A 208 -13.57 18.77 5.91
CA TYR A 208 -13.87 20.18 5.68
C TYR A 208 -14.95 20.34 4.59
N SER A 209 -15.64 21.47 4.57
CA SER A 209 -16.68 21.75 3.58
C SER A 209 -16.09 21.87 2.18
N GLY A 210 -16.66 21.17 1.20
CA GLY A 210 -16.21 21.21 -0.19
C GLY A 210 -16.83 20.10 -1.04
N THR A 211 -16.95 20.38 -2.32
CA THR A 211 -17.52 19.48 -3.34
C THR A 211 -16.53 19.13 -4.44
N THR A 212 -15.30 19.66 -4.34
CA THR A 212 -14.22 19.41 -5.31
C THR A 212 -12.91 19.14 -4.60
N LEU A 213 -12.00 18.43 -5.28
CA LEU A 213 -10.63 18.21 -4.83
C LEU A 213 -9.73 19.26 -5.46
N ASP A 214 -9.26 20.19 -4.63
CA ASP A 214 -8.32 21.25 -4.99
C ASP A 214 -7.12 21.21 -4.04
N ALA A 215 -5.90 21.22 -4.58
CA ALA A 215 -4.68 21.04 -3.81
C ALA A 215 -4.41 22.22 -2.85
N HIS A 216 -4.64 23.46 -3.28
CA HIS A 216 -4.41 24.64 -2.44
C HIS A 216 -5.39 24.68 -1.28
N ARG A 217 -6.67 24.41 -1.57
CA ARG A 217 -7.72 24.36 -0.55
C ARG A 217 -7.48 23.22 0.44
N ALA A 218 -7.07 22.06 -0.04
CA ALA A 218 -6.75 20.92 0.81
C ALA A 218 -5.58 21.22 1.75
N LEU A 219 -4.54 21.89 1.26
CA LEU A 219 -3.39 22.28 2.06
C LEU A 219 -3.78 23.31 3.12
N ALA A 220 -4.52 24.36 2.75
CA ALA A 220 -5.02 25.37 3.68
C ALA A 220 -5.93 24.76 4.76
N ALA A 221 -6.81 23.84 4.37
CA ALA A 221 -7.68 23.11 5.31
C ALA A 221 -6.86 22.23 6.25
N ARG A 222 -5.84 21.50 5.72
CA ARG A 222 -4.90 20.71 6.52
C ARG A 222 -4.26 21.55 7.61
N ASP A 223 -3.61 22.65 7.24
CA ASP A 223 -2.86 23.49 8.19
C ASP A 223 -3.78 24.11 9.24
N SER A 224 -4.99 24.53 8.85
CA SER A 224 -6.01 25.01 9.79
C SER A 224 -6.41 23.92 10.79
N VAL A 225 -6.69 22.70 10.31
CA VAL A 225 -7.12 21.57 11.15
C VAL A 225 -5.96 21.14 12.08
N MET A 226 -4.75 21.04 11.57
CA MET A 226 -3.59 20.60 12.36
C MET A 226 -3.24 21.64 13.43
N ARG A 227 -3.26 22.92 13.10
CA ARG A 227 -3.05 24.01 14.06
C ARG A 227 -4.04 23.95 15.24
N LEU A 228 -5.29 23.66 14.96
CA LEU A 228 -6.34 23.59 15.99
C LEU A 228 -6.22 22.33 16.86
N ASN A 229 -5.80 21.22 16.29
CA ASN A 229 -5.92 19.91 16.94
C ASN A 229 -4.59 19.32 17.42
N ILE A 230 -3.46 19.77 16.87
CA ILE A 230 -2.11 19.31 17.25
C ILE A 230 -1.25 20.52 17.65
N PRO A 231 -1.53 21.11 18.82
CA PRO A 231 -0.66 22.14 19.40
C PRO A 231 0.64 21.51 19.88
N GLY A 232 1.68 22.33 19.99
CA GLY A 232 2.91 21.96 20.70
C GLY A 232 2.79 22.15 22.22
N GLU A 233 3.92 22.05 22.89
CA GLU A 233 3.99 22.18 24.37
C GLU A 233 3.84 23.63 24.86
N LEU A 234 4.27 24.60 24.06
CA LEU A 234 4.21 26.03 24.41
C LEU A 234 3.23 26.78 23.54
N ASP A 235 2.75 27.90 24.03
CA ASP A 235 1.88 28.80 23.29
C ASP A 235 2.50 29.25 21.96
N GLY A 236 1.71 29.18 20.89
CA GLY A 236 2.17 29.50 19.54
C GLY A 236 2.85 28.35 18.80
N MET A 237 3.08 27.22 19.46
CA MET A 237 3.52 25.98 18.79
C MET A 237 2.34 25.19 18.24
N TYR A 238 2.42 24.77 16.99
CA TYR A 238 1.40 23.94 16.32
C TYR A 238 1.98 23.28 15.07
N MET A 239 1.39 22.15 14.69
CA MET A 239 1.75 21.47 13.46
C MET A 239 1.31 22.27 12.24
N GLN A 240 2.21 22.42 11.27
CA GLN A 240 1.98 23.02 9.96
C GLN A 240 2.69 22.24 8.87
N THR A 241 2.40 22.58 7.62
CA THR A 241 3.13 22.05 6.46
C THR A 241 4.41 22.82 6.25
N THR A 242 5.52 22.11 5.99
CA THR A 242 6.76 22.76 5.56
C THR A 242 6.58 23.39 4.17
N PRO A 243 6.80 24.69 4.00
CA PRO A 243 6.57 25.38 2.73
C PRO A 243 7.30 24.74 1.56
N GLY A 244 6.63 24.63 0.41
CA GLY A 244 7.20 24.10 -0.83
C GLY A 244 7.46 22.60 -0.85
N SER A 245 7.14 21.84 0.21
CA SER A 245 7.40 20.41 0.31
C SER A 245 6.32 19.52 -0.31
N VAL A 246 5.14 20.08 -0.66
CA VAL A 246 3.97 19.30 -1.01
C VAL A 246 3.89 19.02 -2.50
N THR A 247 3.61 17.78 -2.82
CA THR A 247 3.13 17.34 -4.14
C THR A 247 1.73 16.73 -3.98
N ALA A 248 0.84 17.04 -4.92
CA ALA A 248 -0.52 16.49 -4.94
C ALA A 248 -0.89 16.02 -6.34
N GLY A 249 -1.66 14.94 -6.42
CA GLY A 249 -2.13 14.39 -7.68
C GLY A 249 -3.47 13.66 -7.53
N LEU A 250 -4.29 13.72 -8.58
CA LEU A 250 -5.54 12.98 -8.66
C LEU A 250 -5.30 11.58 -9.19
N THR A 251 -6.00 10.61 -8.61
CA THR A 251 -6.01 9.23 -9.08
C THR A 251 -7.37 8.58 -8.81
N THR A 252 -7.57 7.35 -9.23
CA THR A 252 -8.78 6.58 -8.97
C THR A 252 -8.47 5.42 -8.02
N GLU A 253 -9.21 5.33 -6.92
CA GLU A 253 -9.16 4.21 -5.97
C GLU A 253 -10.57 3.66 -5.77
N ASP A 254 -10.74 2.36 -5.99
CA ASP A 254 -12.04 1.67 -5.90
C ASP A 254 -13.19 2.41 -6.64
N GLY A 255 -12.89 2.90 -7.86
CA GLY A 255 -13.85 3.61 -8.70
C GLY A 255 -14.15 5.06 -8.27
N ARG A 256 -13.44 5.61 -7.27
CA ARG A 256 -13.62 6.98 -6.78
C ARG A 256 -12.41 7.84 -7.12
N THR A 257 -12.66 9.09 -7.48
CA THR A 257 -11.59 10.08 -7.58
C THR A 257 -11.07 10.41 -6.18
N VAL A 258 -9.77 10.28 -5.99
CA VAL A 258 -9.07 10.65 -4.77
C VAL A 258 -7.90 11.56 -5.11
N MET A 259 -7.55 12.44 -4.19
CA MET A 259 -6.31 13.22 -4.26
C MET A 259 -5.33 12.66 -3.22
N ILE A 260 -4.13 12.30 -3.69
CA ILE A 260 -3.02 11.91 -2.82
C ILE A 260 -2.07 13.11 -2.72
N SER A 261 -1.87 13.60 -1.50
CA SER A 261 -0.89 14.65 -1.21
C SER A 261 0.22 14.09 -0.35
N ARG A 262 1.47 14.46 -0.66
CA ARG A 262 2.68 14.07 0.10
C ARG A 262 3.51 15.29 0.37
N GLY A 263 4.07 15.36 1.56
CA GLY A 263 4.92 16.49 1.94
C GLY A 263 5.60 16.27 3.28
N LEU A 264 6.17 17.35 3.79
CA LEU A 264 6.76 17.40 5.12
C LEU A 264 5.90 18.26 6.04
N TRP A 265 5.80 17.84 7.28
CA TRP A 265 5.22 18.63 8.36
C TRP A 265 6.32 19.05 9.32
N GLU A 266 6.09 20.15 9.97
CA GLU A 266 6.95 20.67 11.02
C GLU A 266 6.09 21.21 12.17
N MET A 267 6.66 21.26 13.37
CA MET A 267 6.08 21.96 14.49
C MET A 267 6.62 23.39 14.50
N ARG A 268 5.77 24.39 14.35
CA ARG A 268 6.19 25.78 14.41
C ARG A 268 6.88 26.08 15.76
N ASN A 269 8.03 26.72 15.70
CA ASN A 269 8.90 27.06 16.85
C ASN A 269 9.44 25.83 17.61
N ASP A 270 9.57 24.67 16.94
CA ASP A 270 10.16 23.46 17.48
C ASP A 270 10.92 22.71 16.38
N ALA A 271 11.84 21.83 16.77
CA ALA A 271 12.62 21.01 15.85
C ALA A 271 11.88 19.72 15.38
N MET A 272 10.65 19.52 15.81
CA MET A 272 9.86 18.35 15.40
C MET A 272 9.37 18.47 13.98
N GLY A 273 9.50 17.39 13.21
CA GLY A 273 9.01 17.32 11.85
C GLY A 273 9.11 15.91 11.26
N GLY A 274 8.58 15.74 10.06
CA GLY A 274 8.63 14.46 9.37
C GLY A 274 7.77 14.41 8.10
N PRO A 275 7.66 13.25 7.47
CA PRO A 275 6.81 13.07 6.29
C PRO A 275 5.34 12.93 6.67
N PHE A 276 4.47 13.37 5.75
CA PHE A 276 3.05 13.03 5.77
C PHE A 276 2.57 12.58 4.39
N VAL A 277 1.49 11.83 4.39
CA VAL A 277 0.70 11.48 3.21
C VAL A 277 -0.76 11.58 3.57
N SER A 278 -1.56 12.24 2.72
CA SER A 278 -3.00 12.32 2.88
C SER A 278 -3.74 11.83 1.63
N LEU A 279 -4.86 11.15 1.86
CA LEU A 279 -5.82 10.74 0.87
C LEU A 279 -7.11 11.51 1.12
N SER A 280 -7.52 12.31 0.14
CA SER A 280 -8.73 13.12 0.19
C SER A 280 -9.76 12.62 -0.82
N THR A 281 -11.03 12.59 -0.44
CA THR A 281 -12.13 12.21 -1.34
C THR A 281 -13.38 13.02 -1.02
N VAL A 282 -14.21 13.28 -2.04
CA VAL A 282 -15.46 14.01 -1.87
C VAL A 282 -16.55 13.08 -1.34
N ASP A 283 -17.23 13.49 -0.28
CA ASP A 283 -18.51 12.95 0.14
C ASP A 283 -19.63 13.84 -0.41
N SER A 284 -20.17 13.45 -1.55
CA SER A 284 -21.22 14.20 -2.23
C SER A 284 -22.52 14.31 -1.43
N VAL A 285 -22.78 13.36 -0.51
CA VAL A 285 -24.01 13.36 0.31
C VAL A 285 -23.96 14.43 1.39
N SER A 286 -22.79 14.63 1.99
CA SER A 286 -22.62 15.63 3.04
C SER A 286 -21.97 16.93 2.57
N SER A 287 -21.66 17.04 1.26
CA SER A 287 -20.94 18.18 0.65
C SER A 287 -19.63 18.50 1.39
N ARG A 288 -18.90 17.47 1.77
CA ARG A 288 -17.62 17.58 2.48
C ARG A 288 -16.51 16.81 1.75
N VAL A 289 -15.30 17.25 1.96
CA VAL A 289 -14.10 16.45 1.65
C VAL A 289 -13.71 15.71 2.92
N ILE A 290 -13.59 14.38 2.81
CA ILE A 290 -13.09 13.51 3.87
C ILE A 290 -11.60 13.28 3.59
N VAL A 291 -10.78 13.46 4.61
CA VAL A 291 -9.33 13.29 4.54
C VAL A 291 -8.89 12.25 5.55
N ALA A 292 -8.15 11.25 5.08
CA ALA A 292 -7.35 10.38 5.92
C ALA A 292 -5.88 10.74 5.69
N GLU A 293 -5.15 11.01 6.75
CA GLU A 293 -3.74 11.41 6.71
C GLU A 293 -2.91 10.54 7.63
N ALA A 294 -1.75 10.10 7.15
CA ALA A 294 -0.71 9.49 7.96
C ALA A 294 0.49 10.43 8.06
N PHE A 295 1.08 10.54 9.23
CA PHE A 295 2.34 11.25 9.44
C PHE A 295 3.24 10.54 10.44
N VAL A 296 4.54 10.80 10.36
CA VAL A 296 5.55 10.10 11.15
C VAL A 296 6.46 11.11 11.86
N TYR A 297 6.72 10.84 13.13
CA TYR A 297 7.80 11.45 13.89
C TYR A 297 8.81 10.35 14.27
N ALA A 298 10.03 10.43 13.77
CA ALA A 298 11.06 9.42 14.00
C ALA A 298 12.47 10.04 13.85
N PRO A 299 12.92 10.83 14.85
CA PRO A 299 14.23 11.46 14.80
C PRO A 299 15.34 10.42 14.69
N GLY A 300 16.36 10.70 13.85
CA GLY A 300 17.51 9.82 13.68
C GLY A 300 17.24 8.45 13.03
N THR A 301 16.01 8.20 12.54
CA THR A 301 15.60 6.90 11.98
C THR A 301 15.09 7.04 10.55
N ASN A 302 15.23 5.99 9.74
CA ASN A 302 14.63 5.90 8.40
C ASN A 302 13.10 5.90 8.49
N LYS A 303 12.45 6.70 7.63
CA LYS A 303 11.01 6.99 7.71
C LYS A 303 10.19 6.33 6.60
N ARG A 304 10.85 5.87 5.51
CA ARG A 304 10.17 5.25 4.36
C ARG A 304 9.20 4.16 4.79
N ASN A 305 9.68 3.13 5.49
CA ASN A 305 8.83 1.99 5.86
C ASN A 305 7.78 2.37 6.92
N LEU A 306 8.07 3.36 7.78
CA LEU A 306 7.14 3.85 8.77
C LEU A 306 5.95 4.55 8.11
N ILE A 307 6.21 5.52 7.24
CA ILE A 307 5.13 6.25 6.55
C ILE A 307 4.32 5.34 5.63
N ARG A 308 4.96 4.45 4.87
CA ARG A 308 4.27 3.52 3.98
C ARG A 308 3.40 2.51 4.71
N SER A 309 3.82 2.05 5.91
CA SER A 309 3.00 1.16 6.74
C SER A 309 1.72 1.85 7.25
N ALA A 310 1.81 3.12 7.63
CA ALA A 310 0.65 3.91 8.04
C ALA A 310 -0.21 4.31 6.83
N GLU A 311 0.41 4.65 5.71
CA GLU A 311 -0.27 4.98 4.44
C GLU A 311 -1.18 3.86 3.95
N ALA A 312 -0.82 2.59 4.12
CA ALA A 312 -1.64 1.46 3.70
C ALA A 312 -3.05 1.49 4.31
N ALA A 313 -3.21 2.05 5.51
CA ALA A 313 -4.51 2.22 6.15
C ALA A 313 -5.40 3.22 5.39
N LEU A 314 -4.82 4.28 4.78
CA LEU A 314 -5.56 5.32 4.06
C LEU A 314 -6.30 4.75 2.85
N TYR A 315 -5.70 3.78 2.16
CA TYR A 315 -6.31 3.09 1.02
C TYR A 315 -7.48 2.17 1.39
N THR A 316 -7.71 1.94 2.69
CA THR A 316 -8.89 1.22 3.17
C THR A 316 -10.09 2.14 3.44
N LEU A 317 -9.94 3.47 3.27
CA LEU A 317 -11.02 4.43 3.43
C LEU A 317 -12.10 4.19 2.39
N GLY A 318 -13.32 3.91 2.83
CA GLY A 318 -14.47 3.63 1.98
C GLY A 318 -15.74 4.16 2.59
N ARG A 319 -16.73 4.47 1.75
CA ARG A 319 -18.04 4.86 2.28
C ARG A 319 -18.70 3.67 2.96
N HIS A 320 -19.25 3.88 4.14
CA HIS A 320 -20.01 2.84 4.80
C HIS A 320 -21.27 2.52 3.98
N ALA A 321 -21.40 1.28 3.52
CA ALA A 321 -22.64 0.80 2.92
C ALA A 321 -23.66 0.66 4.04
N ALA A 322 -24.65 1.56 4.11
CA ALA A 322 -25.83 1.32 4.91
C ALA A 322 -26.44 0.00 4.45
N ASN A 323 -26.67 -0.95 5.35
CA ASN A 323 -27.29 -2.24 5.06
C ASN A 323 -28.64 -2.02 4.33
N GLY A 324 -28.67 -2.23 3.01
CA GLY A 324 -29.85 -1.99 2.21
C GLY A 324 -29.60 -2.02 0.70
N SER A 325 -28.71 -2.90 0.19
CA SER A 325 -28.84 -3.39 -1.19
C SER A 325 -28.11 -4.72 -1.33
N ASN A 326 -28.87 -5.77 -1.46
CA ASN A 326 -28.47 -7.09 -1.93
C ASN A 326 -27.65 -6.94 -3.23
N SER A 327 -26.34 -6.98 -3.19
CA SER A 327 -25.53 -7.13 -4.38
C SER A 327 -25.63 -8.57 -4.86
N LYS A 328 -26.67 -8.84 -5.67
CA LYS A 328 -26.70 -10.01 -6.54
C LYS A 328 -25.43 -10.01 -7.38
N GLY A 329 -24.75 -11.15 -7.37
CA GLY A 329 -23.48 -11.42 -7.99
C GLY A 329 -23.33 -10.84 -9.41
N ARG A 330 -22.31 -10.08 -9.63
CA ARG A 330 -21.73 -9.89 -10.95
C ARG A 330 -20.92 -11.13 -11.28
N ARG A 331 -21.49 -12.02 -12.09
CA ARG A 331 -20.73 -13.01 -12.86
C ARG A 331 -19.76 -12.23 -13.76
N GLN A 332 -18.48 -12.56 -13.72
CA GLN A 332 -17.53 -12.19 -14.76
C GLN A 332 -17.94 -12.91 -16.05
N PRO A 333 -17.94 -12.24 -17.20
CA PRO A 333 -17.91 -12.93 -18.49
C PRO A 333 -16.49 -13.48 -18.73
N ASP A 334 -16.46 -14.62 -19.38
CA ASP A 334 -15.30 -15.41 -19.80
C ASP A 334 -14.28 -14.67 -20.67
#